data_0a4102f2df6c6dc249cb506b0f4a06d0
#
_entry.id   0a4102f2df6c6dc249cb506b0f4a06d0
#
_cell.length_a   1.000
_cell.length_b   1.000
_cell.length_c   1.000
_cell.angle_alpha   90.00
_cell.angle_beta   90.00
_cell.angle_gamma   90.00
#
_symmetry.space_group_name_H-M   'P 1'
#
loop_
_entity.id
_entity.type
_entity.pdbx_description
1 polymer ?
#
loop_
_entity_poly.entity_id
_entity_poly.type
_entity_poly.pdbx_seq_one_letter_code
_entity_poly.pdbx_strand_id
1 'polypeptide(L)'
;MTKKPEQRKSNQPYEYTSLTKAYFMINRRNFILKSAGTLAGLSLWQKPSLATTNAIEEALILEPLKSKDGLIKKSYRPPNFETPISYFNTTFTPNKHFFVRYHHAIIPEINSDNWQLSIGGDAINKPLSLTLKQLQTDFKSVEIAALCLCSGNRRSLFNPPVSGVQWGSGAMGNALWRGVRLKDVLAATGIKQSALEVSFNGADSGMLRTTPDFMKSLPLEKVLDENTLIAFEMNGEPLPHWNGFPARLIVPGWTATYWIKHLTEINIQSHPADNFWMKTAYRIPKEGFKSGQFISQETQLNMPITELVVNSLITNLVDGQTFSSNKAIEINGVAWDKGDGIQRVEISIDGGKTWELTTLQKNYGRFSWRQWRYNLKPTHTGEYRIMARATSISGITQPLEPVANPSGYHHNALQTISIQLI
;
A
#
# COMPACT_ATOMS: atom_id res chain seq x y z
N MET A 1 -63.13 -9.65 44.08
CA MET A 1 -63.82 -8.79 43.09
C MET A 1 -62.72 -8.05 42.31
N THR A 2 -62.28 -8.59 41.23
CA THR A 2 -61.34 -7.92 40.35
C THR A 2 -61.56 -8.41 38.92
N LYS A 3 -61.97 -7.51 38.07
CA LYS A 3 -62.25 -7.74 36.66
C LYS A 3 -60.97 -7.83 35.86
N LYS A 4 -60.86 -8.88 35.03
CA LYS A 4 -59.94 -8.99 33.88
C LYS A 4 -60.49 -8.10 32.74
N PRO A 5 -59.64 -7.49 31.90
CA PRO A 5 -60.04 -7.04 30.60
C PRO A 5 -59.70 -8.04 29.51
N GLU A 6 -60.59 -8.05 28.52
CA GLU A 6 -60.70 -8.96 27.39
C GLU A 6 -59.58 -8.82 26.37
N GLN A 7 -59.25 -9.95 25.77
CA GLN A 7 -58.49 -10.10 24.54
C GLN A 7 -59.33 -9.67 23.35
N ARG A 8 -58.84 -8.71 22.54
CA ARG A 8 -59.30 -8.54 21.15
C ARG A 8 -58.33 -9.19 20.20
N LYS A 9 -58.78 -10.25 19.58
CA LYS A 9 -58.21 -10.82 18.34
C LYS A 9 -58.66 -9.91 17.18
N SER A 10 -57.74 -9.52 16.32
CA SER A 10 -58.04 -9.20 14.92
C SER A 10 -56.91 -9.67 14.05
N ASN A 11 -57.09 -10.87 13.49
CA ASN A 11 -56.37 -11.35 12.32
C ASN A 11 -56.92 -10.64 11.10
N GLN A 12 -56.10 -9.91 10.39
CA GLN A 12 -56.25 -9.71 8.93
C GLN A 12 -54.87 -9.78 8.28
N PRO A 13 -54.72 -10.54 7.22
CA PRO A 13 -53.46 -10.63 6.48
C PRO A 13 -53.32 -9.45 5.55
N TYR A 14 -52.20 -8.76 5.61
CA TYR A 14 -51.83 -7.78 4.60
C TYR A 14 -51.36 -8.53 3.34
N GLU A 15 -52.15 -8.39 2.27
CA GLU A 15 -51.73 -8.79 0.93
C GLU A 15 -50.57 -7.92 0.46
N TYR A 16 -49.41 -8.55 0.27
CA TYR A 16 -48.31 -7.97 -0.47
C TYR A 16 -48.59 -8.11 -1.96
N THR A 17 -49.06 -7.01 -2.59
CA THR A 17 -49.05 -6.87 -4.03
C THR A 17 -47.60 -6.83 -4.52
N SER A 18 -47.17 -7.90 -5.16
CA SER A 18 -45.89 -8.03 -5.84
C SER A 18 -45.83 -7.10 -7.04
N LEU A 19 -45.20 -5.94 -6.88
CA LEU A 19 -44.70 -5.17 -8.01
C LEU A 19 -43.35 -5.80 -8.47
N THR A 20 -43.46 -6.70 -9.39
CA THR A 20 -42.32 -7.24 -10.18
C THR A 20 -41.73 -6.09 -11.00
N LYS A 21 -40.71 -5.44 -10.50
CA LYS A 21 -39.82 -4.62 -11.32
C LYS A 21 -39.03 -5.51 -12.21
N ALA A 22 -39.41 -5.55 -13.47
CA ALA A 22 -38.59 -6.13 -14.54
C ALA A 22 -37.28 -5.34 -14.63
N TYR A 23 -36.17 -5.95 -14.18
CA TYR A 23 -34.83 -5.47 -14.49
C TYR A 23 -34.56 -5.72 -15.97
N PHE A 24 -34.65 -4.69 -16.78
CA PHE A 24 -34.11 -4.72 -18.13
C PHE A 24 -32.58 -4.84 -18.04
N MET A 25 -32.08 -6.04 -18.22
CA MET A 25 -30.68 -6.23 -18.58
C MET A 25 -30.49 -5.69 -20.00
N ILE A 26 -29.98 -4.48 -20.13
CA ILE A 26 -29.53 -3.94 -21.40
C ILE A 26 -28.24 -4.68 -21.76
N ASN A 27 -28.37 -5.64 -22.63
CA ASN A 27 -27.23 -6.36 -23.20
C ASN A 27 -26.44 -5.36 -24.06
N ARG A 28 -25.14 -5.16 -23.78
CA ARG A 28 -24.24 -4.21 -24.45
C ARG A 28 -24.27 -4.35 -25.99
N ARG A 29 -24.60 -5.52 -26.49
CA ARG A 29 -24.73 -5.80 -27.92
C ARG A 29 -25.96 -5.12 -28.57
N ASN A 30 -27.05 -4.89 -27.83
CA ASN A 30 -28.29 -4.28 -28.34
C ASN A 30 -28.28 -2.75 -28.26
N PHE A 31 -27.41 -2.16 -27.48
CA PHE A 31 -27.24 -0.69 -27.41
C PHE A 31 -26.53 -0.14 -28.67
N ILE A 32 -25.59 -0.93 -29.22
CA ILE A 32 -24.83 -0.54 -30.43
C ILE A 32 -25.68 -0.67 -31.72
N LEU A 33 -26.71 -1.51 -31.72
CA LEU A 33 -27.54 -1.78 -32.90
C LEU A 33 -28.73 -0.80 -33.05
N LYS A 34 -29.11 -0.04 -32.03
CA LYS A 34 -30.22 0.91 -32.09
C LYS A 34 -29.85 2.36 -32.34
N SER A 35 -28.58 2.70 -32.37
CA SER A 35 -28.09 4.06 -32.71
C SER A 35 -27.61 4.22 -34.16
N ALA A 36 -27.79 3.20 -35.04
CA ALA A 36 -27.34 3.21 -36.43
C ALA A 36 -28.50 3.38 -37.44
N GLY A 37 -29.50 4.16 -37.13
CA GLY A 37 -30.61 4.45 -38.04
C GLY A 37 -30.87 5.95 -38.14
N THR A 38 -30.10 6.68 -38.94
CA THR A 38 -30.38 7.83 -39.79
C THR A 38 -29.12 8.67 -39.96
N LEU A 39 -28.44 8.46 -41.08
CA LEU A 39 -27.75 9.46 -41.88
C LEU A 39 -27.04 8.73 -43.03
N ALA A 40 -27.73 8.67 -44.19
CA ALA A 40 -27.13 8.31 -45.45
C ALA A 40 -26.27 9.49 -45.91
N GLY A 41 -24.95 9.29 -45.93
CA GLY A 41 -23.98 10.24 -46.47
C GLY A 41 -22.63 9.53 -46.59
N LEU A 42 -22.19 9.33 -47.83
CA LEU A 42 -20.93 8.71 -48.23
C LEU A 42 -19.76 9.19 -47.36
N SER A 43 -19.13 8.30 -46.65
CA SER A 43 -17.75 8.44 -46.21
C SER A 43 -17.11 7.06 -46.04
N LEU A 44 -16.01 6.88 -46.71
CA LEU A 44 -15.10 5.74 -46.66
C LEU A 44 -14.83 5.32 -45.21
N TRP A 45 -15.33 4.16 -44.81
CA TRP A 45 -14.97 3.52 -43.58
C TRP A 45 -13.53 3.00 -43.67
N GLN A 46 -12.55 3.84 -43.31
CA GLN A 46 -11.27 3.32 -42.88
C GLN A 46 -11.47 2.70 -41.50
N LYS A 47 -11.30 1.39 -41.38
CA LYS A 47 -11.16 0.72 -40.08
C LYS A 47 -10.00 1.40 -39.36
N PRO A 48 -10.19 1.93 -38.10
CA PRO A 48 -9.06 2.44 -37.35
C PRO A 48 -8.06 1.29 -37.21
N SER A 49 -6.83 1.52 -37.63
CA SER A 49 -5.77 0.51 -37.49
C SER A 49 -5.55 0.22 -36.00
N LEU A 50 -5.19 -1.01 -35.65
CA LEU A 50 -4.82 -1.37 -34.28
C LEU A 50 -3.79 -0.42 -33.67
N ALA A 51 -2.93 0.19 -34.50
CA ALA A 51 -1.96 1.21 -34.11
C ALA A 51 -2.61 2.51 -33.61
N THR A 52 -3.76 2.94 -34.16
CA THR A 52 -4.47 4.16 -33.71
C THR A 52 -5.17 3.94 -32.36
N THR A 53 -5.70 2.74 -32.11
CA THR A 53 -6.31 2.40 -30.82
C THR A 53 -5.26 2.33 -29.72
N ASN A 54 -4.10 1.75 -29.99
CA ASN A 54 -2.98 1.72 -29.05
C ASN A 54 -2.43 3.12 -28.76
N ALA A 55 -2.30 3.99 -29.77
CA ALA A 55 -1.83 5.36 -29.59
C ALA A 55 -2.82 6.24 -28.79
N ILE A 56 -4.12 6.03 -28.93
CA ILE A 56 -5.14 6.72 -28.11
C ILE A 56 -5.15 6.18 -26.68
N GLU A 57 -5.02 4.88 -26.49
CA GLU A 57 -4.83 4.29 -25.15
C GLU A 57 -3.52 4.78 -24.53
N GLU A 58 -2.40 4.78 -25.26
CA GLU A 58 -1.13 5.33 -24.78
C GLU A 58 -1.22 6.82 -24.44
N ALA A 59 -1.87 7.65 -25.26
CA ALA A 59 -2.04 9.09 -25.01
C ALA A 59 -2.92 9.36 -23.77
N LEU A 60 -3.99 8.57 -23.55
CA LEU A 60 -4.82 8.65 -22.35
C LEU A 60 -4.12 8.14 -21.07
N ILE A 61 -3.06 7.36 -21.23
CA ILE A 61 -2.31 6.71 -20.17
C ILE A 61 -1.10 7.51 -19.74
N LEU A 62 -0.46 8.23 -20.67
CA LEU A 62 0.88 8.81 -20.47
C LEU A 62 0.84 10.12 -19.66
N GLU A 63 -0.22 10.91 -19.73
CA GLU A 63 -0.29 12.18 -19.01
C GLU A 63 -0.17 12.04 -17.49
N PRO A 64 -0.89 11.14 -16.81
CA PRO A 64 -0.82 11.02 -15.35
C PRO A 64 0.49 10.45 -14.82
N LEU A 65 1.27 9.75 -15.63
CA LEU A 65 2.48 9.06 -15.18
C LEU A 65 3.76 9.59 -15.83
N LYS A 66 3.70 10.77 -16.45
CA LYS A 66 4.78 11.40 -17.20
C LYS A 66 6.13 11.47 -16.45
N SER A 67 6.08 11.55 -15.12
CA SER A 67 7.27 11.54 -14.24
C SER A 67 7.67 10.14 -13.76
N LYS A 68 6.99 9.09 -14.22
CA LYS A 68 7.25 7.70 -13.87
C LYS A 68 7.68 6.91 -15.10
N ASP A 69 8.57 5.95 -14.91
CA ASP A 69 9.15 5.17 -15.98
C ASP A 69 9.26 3.70 -15.58
N GLY A 70 8.95 2.80 -16.52
CA GLY A 70 9.14 1.36 -16.38
C GLY A 70 8.35 0.68 -15.26
N LEU A 71 7.29 1.30 -14.74
CA LEU A 71 6.46 0.70 -13.71
C LEU A 71 5.49 -0.34 -14.29
N ILE A 72 5.20 -1.38 -13.52
CA ILE A 72 4.25 -2.43 -13.88
C ILE A 72 2.84 -1.99 -13.49
N LYS A 73 1.99 -1.77 -14.50
CA LYS A 73 0.61 -1.35 -14.29
C LYS A 73 -0.24 -2.44 -13.64
N LYS A 74 -1.01 -2.07 -12.61
CA LYS A 74 -2.07 -2.89 -12.00
C LYS A 74 -3.46 -2.33 -12.28
N SER A 75 -3.63 -1.01 -12.23
CA SER A 75 -4.84 -0.31 -12.67
C SER A 75 -4.53 1.16 -12.96
N TYR A 76 -5.39 1.83 -13.76
CA TYR A 76 -5.27 3.26 -14.04
C TYR A 76 -6.15 4.12 -13.14
N ARG A 77 -7.30 3.64 -12.76
CA ARG A 77 -8.26 4.37 -11.93
C ARG A 77 -8.84 3.44 -10.87
N PRO A 78 -8.46 3.64 -9.62
CA PRO A 78 -7.35 4.51 -9.16
C PRO A 78 -5.99 4.06 -9.69
N PRO A 79 -5.00 4.99 -9.81
CA PRO A 79 -3.68 4.63 -10.34
C PRO A 79 -2.92 3.74 -9.36
N ASN A 80 -2.54 2.55 -9.83
CA ASN A 80 -1.79 1.56 -9.08
C ASN A 80 -0.74 0.92 -9.97
N PHE A 81 0.53 1.17 -9.65
CA PHE A 81 1.68 0.72 -10.44
C PHE A 81 2.79 0.25 -9.50
N GLU A 82 3.36 -0.91 -9.75
CA GLU A 82 4.43 -1.46 -8.92
C GLU A 82 5.81 -1.27 -9.54
N THR A 83 6.81 -1.14 -8.69
CA THR A 83 8.23 -1.11 -9.06
C THR A 83 8.66 -2.48 -9.56
N PRO A 84 9.30 -2.62 -10.73
CA PRO A 84 9.97 -3.86 -11.11
C PRO A 84 11.04 -4.25 -10.07
N ILE A 85 11.08 -5.53 -9.68
CA ILE A 85 11.91 -6.02 -8.59
C ILE A 85 13.42 -5.75 -8.79
N SER A 86 13.87 -5.65 -10.04
CA SER A 86 15.27 -5.36 -10.39
C SER A 86 15.77 -4.00 -9.88
N TYR A 87 14.87 -3.01 -9.68
CA TYR A 87 15.23 -1.72 -9.09
C TYR A 87 15.52 -1.79 -7.58
N PHE A 88 15.26 -2.93 -6.93
CA PHE A 88 15.59 -3.14 -5.52
C PHE A 88 17.05 -3.55 -5.30
N ASN A 89 17.81 -3.74 -6.38
CA ASN A 89 19.28 -3.89 -6.29
C ASN A 89 19.99 -2.59 -5.92
N THR A 90 19.30 -1.43 -5.95
CA THR A 90 19.83 -0.16 -5.47
C THR A 90 19.50 0.03 -3.99
N THR A 91 20.29 0.87 -3.28
CA THR A 91 20.04 1.18 -1.86
C THR A 91 18.70 1.91 -1.67
N PHE A 92 18.46 2.92 -2.50
CA PHE A 92 17.21 3.67 -2.54
C PHE A 92 16.56 3.49 -3.91
N THR A 93 15.26 3.25 -3.92
CA THR A 93 14.47 3.14 -5.14
C THR A 93 14.40 4.51 -5.81
N PRO A 94 14.86 4.65 -7.08
CA PRO A 94 14.82 5.95 -7.77
C PRO A 94 13.39 6.51 -7.85
N ASN A 95 13.23 7.82 -7.69
CA ASN A 95 11.93 8.49 -7.64
C ASN A 95 11.02 8.15 -8.83
N LYS A 96 11.58 8.07 -10.04
CA LYS A 96 10.84 7.72 -11.25
C LYS A 96 10.34 6.27 -11.30
N HIS A 97 10.97 5.37 -10.56
CA HIS A 97 10.61 3.94 -10.47
C HIS A 97 9.91 3.59 -9.16
N PHE A 98 9.66 4.54 -8.28
CA PHE A 98 8.97 4.31 -7.01
C PHE A 98 7.49 4.04 -7.25
N PHE A 99 6.94 2.99 -6.63
CA PHE A 99 5.57 2.55 -6.84
C PHE A 99 4.53 3.64 -6.58
N VAL A 100 3.37 3.50 -7.22
CA VAL A 100 2.22 4.39 -7.09
C VAL A 100 1.02 3.61 -6.57
N ARG A 101 0.38 4.11 -5.52
CA ARG A 101 -0.81 3.51 -4.93
C ARG A 101 -1.80 4.58 -4.48
N TYR A 102 -2.99 4.58 -5.08
CA TYR A 102 -4.11 5.42 -4.68
C TYR A 102 -5.36 4.60 -4.41
N HIS A 103 -6.20 5.09 -3.49
CA HIS A 103 -7.54 4.57 -3.23
C HIS A 103 -8.57 5.31 -4.08
N HIS A 104 -8.35 6.59 -4.31
CA HIS A 104 -9.21 7.47 -5.07
C HIS A 104 -8.71 7.63 -6.52
N ALA A 105 -9.65 7.92 -7.42
CA ALA A 105 -9.36 8.13 -8.82
C ALA A 105 -9.06 9.60 -9.14
N ILE A 106 -9.46 10.53 -8.27
CA ILE A 106 -9.19 11.97 -8.39
C ILE A 106 -7.94 12.28 -7.58
N ILE A 107 -6.86 12.59 -8.29
CA ILE A 107 -5.58 12.99 -7.71
C ILE A 107 -5.42 14.48 -7.94
N PRO A 108 -5.25 15.27 -6.86
CA PRO A 108 -5.24 16.72 -6.97
C PRO A 108 -3.95 17.20 -7.63
N GLU A 109 -4.08 18.22 -8.48
CA GLU A 109 -2.95 19.06 -8.87
C GLU A 109 -2.78 20.15 -7.81
N ILE A 110 -1.67 20.12 -7.09
CA ILE A 110 -1.42 21.03 -5.97
C ILE A 110 -0.35 22.05 -6.36
N ASN A 111 -0.70 23.34 -6.22
CA ASN A 111 0.28 24.41 -6.26
C ASN A 111 0.85 24.61 -4.85
N SER A 112 2.17 24.43 -4.69
CA SER A 112 2.88 24.57 -3.42
C SER A 112 2.75 25.96 -2.79
N ASP A 113 2.60 27.01 -3.60
CA ASP A 113 2.53 28.39 -3.13
C ASP A 113 1.21 28.67 -2.37
N ASN A 114 0.16 27.94 -2.73
CA ASN A 114 -1.16 28.05 -2.09
C ASN A 114 -1.47 26.89 -1.15
N TRP A 115 -0.56 25.91 -1.05
CA TRP A 115 -0.77 24.78 -0.17
C TRP A 115 -0.69 25.18 1.30
N GLN A 116 -1.61 24.65 2.10
CA GLN A 116 -1.64 24.81 3.54
C GLN A 116 -1.94 23.49 4.23
N LEU A 117 -1.27 23.27 5.36
CA LEU A 117 -1.54 22.19 6.29
C LEU A 117 -2.34 22.75 7.46
N SER A 118 -3.58 22.33 7.59
CA SER A 118 -4.45 22.68 8.70
C SER A 118 -4.30 21.67 9.84
N ILE A 119 -4.09 22.15 11.05
CA ILE A 119 -3.95 21.33 12.26
C ILE A 119 -5.00 21.80 13.27
N GLY A 120 -5.94 20.90 13.60
CA GLY A 120 -7.09 21.20 14.44
C GLY A 120 -7.45 20.05 15.38
N GLY A 121 -8.68 20.09 15.89
CA GLY A 121 -9.25 19.06 16.73
C GLY A 121 -9.74 19.55 18.09
N ASP A 122 -10.45 18.68 18.81
CA ASP A 122 -11.01 18.97 20.14
C ASP A 122 -9.98 18.84 21.28
N ALA A 123 -8.86 18.15 20.99
CA ALA A 123 -7.83 17.84 21.97
C ALA A 123 -6.55 18.70 21.84
N ILE A 124 -6.69 19.94 21.34
CA ILE A 124 -5.61 20.96 21.29
C ILE A 124 -6.05 22.27 21.94
N ASN A 125 -5.08 23.12 22.28
CA ASN A 125 -5.33 24.44 22.81
C ASN A 125 -5.46 25.49 21.71
N LYS A 126 -4.65 25.38 20.64
CA LYS A 126 -4.58 26.37 19.57
C LYS A 126 -4.48 25.69 18.21
N PRO A 127 -5.44 25.92 17.29
CA PRO A 127 -5.32 25.50 15.90
C PRO A 127 -4.12 26.16 15.22
N LEU A 128 -3.53 25.45 14.25
CA LEU A 128 -2.38 25.90 13.49
C LEU A 128 -2.62 25.70 12.00
N SER A 129 -2.19 26.65 11.18
CA SER A 129 -2.14 26.51 9.73
C SER A 129 -0.73 26.86 9.26
N LEU A 130 -0.13 25.98 8.45
CA LEU A 130 1.25 26.12 7.98
C LEU A 130 1.30 26.07 6.47
N THR A 131 2.01 27.04 5.87
CA THR A 131 2.45 26.93 4.47
C THR A 131 3.62 25.96 4.35
N LEU A 132 3.92 25.51 3.13
CA LEU A 132 5.10 24.66 2.89
C LEU A 132 6.39 25.35 3.33
N LYS A 133 6.52 26.66 3.07
CA LYS A 133 7.68 27.46 3.48
C LYS A 133 7.84 27.46 5.00
N GLN A 134 6.78 27.73 5.75
CA GLN A 134 6.82 27.69 7.22
C GLN A 134 7.18 26.29 7.74
N LEU A 135 6.61 25.23 7.15
CA LEU A 135 6.97 23.86 7.50
C LEU A 135 8.48 23.59 7.31
N GLN A 136 9.09 24.15 6.26
CA GLN A 136 10.51 23.99 5.95
C GLN A 136 11.45 24.87 6.78
N THR A 137 10.99 26.04 7.21
CA THR A 137 11.86 27.06 7.86
C THR A 137 11.70 27.13 9.38
N ASP A 138 10.50 26.89 9.91
CA ASP A 138 10.18 27.12 11.31
C ASP A 138 10.45 25.91 12.20
N PHE A 139 10.70 24.73 11.56
CA PHE A 139 10.98 23.48 12.25
C PHE A 139 12.30 22.86 11.78
N LYS A 140 12.96 22.13 12.69
CA LYS A 140 14.20 21.42 12.36
C LYS A 140 13.95 20.26 11.40
N SER A 141 14.52 20.33 10.21
CA SER A 141 14.50 19.22 9.25
C SER A 141 15.39 18.06 9.71
N VAL A 142 14.91 16.85 9.45
CA VAL A 142 15.63 15.59 9.68
C VAL A 142 15.49 14.68 8.46
N GLU A 143 16.43 13.75 8.32
CA GLU A 143 16.37 12.72 7.27
C GLU A 143 16.29 11.33 7.88
N ILE A 144 15.50 10.46 7.25
CA ILE A 144 15.37 9.06 7.64
C ILE A 144 15.29 8.16 6.41
N ALA A 145 16.11 7.09 6.38
CA ALA A 145 15.98 6.03 5.40
C ALA A 145 14.87 5.07 5.87
N ALA A 146 13.81 4.93 5.09
CA ALA A 146 12.68 4.08 5.46
C ALA A 146 11.98 3.45 4.26
N LEU A 147 11.58 2.19 4.45
CA LEU A 147 10.80 1.40 3.51
C LEU A 147 9.33 1.79 3.57
N CYS A 148 8.80 2.27 2.46
CA CYS A 148 7.37 2.45 2.23
C CYS A 148 6.81 1.19 1.57
N LEU A 149 5.93 0.45 2.25
CA LEU A 149 5.42 -0.84 1.79
C LEU A 149 3.91 -0.91 1.92
N CYS A 150 3.22 -1.19 0.80
CA CYS A 150 1.78 -1.41 0.77
C CYS A 150 1.40 -2.67 1.57
N SER A 151 0.35 -2.57 2.40
CA SER A 151 -0.16 -3.72 3.18
C SER A 151 -0.49 -4.94 2.32
N GLY A 152 -0.88 -4.72 1.07
CA GLY A 152 -1.21 -5.77 0.10
C GLY A 152 -0.05 -6.19 -0.80
N ASN A 153 1.18 -5.80 -0.54
CA ASN A 153 2.33 -6.29 -1.32
C ASN A 153 2.35 -7.82 -1.35
N ARG A 154 2.61 -8.42 -2.51
CA ARG A 154 2.57 -9.87 -2.76
C ARG A 154 1.17 -10.52 -2.64
N ARG A 155 0.06 -9.75 -2.71
CA ARG A 155 -1.30 -10.30 -2.64
C ARG A 155 -1.59 -11.31 -3.75
N SER A 156 -1.06 -11.13 -4.95
CA SER A 156 -1.23 -12.06 -6.06
C SER A 156 -0.65 -13.46 -5.81
N LEU A 157 0.16 -13.63 -4.76
CA LEU A 157 0.77 -14.90 -4.40
C LEU A 157 -0.05 -15.71 -3.39
N PHE A 158 -1.16 -15.18 -2.88
CA PHE A 158 -2.09 -15.98 -2.06
C PHE A 158 -2.82 -17.01 -2.91
N ASN A 159 -2.89 -18.23 -2.40
CA ASN A 159 -3.68 -19.31 -2.97
C ASN A 159 -4.58 -19.91 -1.86
N PRO A 160 -5.92 -19.86 -2.01
CA PRO A 160 -6.67 -19.29 -3.12
C PRO A 160 -6.51 -17.75 -3.23
N PRO A 161 -6.75 -17.17 -4.43
CA PRO A 161 -6.67 -15.73 -4.65
C PRO A 161 -7.65 -14.95 -3.78
N VAL A 162 -7.22 -13.79 -3.28
CA VAL A 162 -8.04 -12.86 -2.48
C VAL A 162 -8.31 -11.57 -3.23
N SER A 163 -9.43 -10.91 -2.93
CA SER A 163 -9.82 -9.65 -3.60
C SER A 163 -8.87 -8.50 -3.28
N GLY A 164 -8.87 -7.49 -4.16
CA GLY A 164 -8.05 -6.29 -4.10
C GLY A 164 -7.03 -6.21 -5.23
N VAL A 165 -6.22 -5.16 -5.25
CA VAL A 165 -5.18 -4.99 -6.28
C VAL A 165 -4.19 -6.14 -6.18
N GLN A 166 -4.00 -6.86 -7.29
CA GLN A 166 -3.14 -8.04 -7.38
C GLN A 166 -1.66 -7.63 -7.53
N TRP A 167 -1.12 -7.11 -6.44
CA TRP A 167 0.29 -6.75 -6.36
C TRP A 167 1.19 -7.98 -6.46
N GLY A 168 2.23 -7.88 -7.29
CA GLY A 168 3.42 -8.73 -7.16
C GLY A 168 4.27 -8.28 -5.97
N SER A 169 5.57 -8.34 -6.10
CA SER A 169 6.50 -7.95 -5.02
C SER A 169 6.89 -6.46 -5.05
N GLY A 170 6.37 -5.67 -6.00
CA GLY A 170 6.83 -4.31 -6.29
C GLY A 170 6.01 -3.18 -5.67
N ALA A 171 4.99 -3.46 -4.84
CA ALA A 171 4.23 -2.42 -4.14
C ALA A 171 5.00 -1.90 -2.91
N MET A 172 6.27 -1.59 -3.11
CA MET A 172 7.18 -1.08 -2.09
C MET A 172 8.31 -0.24 -2.71
N GLY A 173 9.00 0.51 -1.87
CA GLY A 173 10.23 1.21 -2.22
C GLY A 173 10.90 1.78 -0.98
N ASN A 174 12.24 1.73 -0.97
CA ASN A 174 13.05 2.32 0.08
C ASN A 174 13.54 3.68 -0.36
N ALA A 175 13.44 4.69 0.49
CA ALA A 175 13.90 6.03 0.15
C ALA A 175 14.49 6.76 1.36
N LEU A 176 15.27 7.80 1.09
CA LEU A 176 15.69 8.78 2.05
C LEU A 176 14.62 9.89 2.09
N TRP A 177 13.94 10.00 3.21
CA TRP A 177 12.86 10.97 3.43
C TRP A 177 13.36 12.13 4.25
N ARG A 178 13.19 13.36 3.76
CA ARG A 178 13.48 14.58 4.51
C ARG A 178 12.21 15.32 4.83
N GLY A 179 12.11 15.76 6.08
CA GLY A 179 10.94 16.47 6.58
C GLY A 179 11.16 16.95 8.00
N VAL A 180 10.08 17.27 8.68
CA VAL A 180 10.07 17.70 10.09
C VAL A 180 9.41 16.63 10.95
N ARG A 181 9.86 16.50 12.20
CA ARG A 181 9.22 15.57 13.12
C ARG A 181 7.79 16.04 13.41
N LEU A 182 6.85 15.12 13.29
CA LEU A 182 5.45 15.42 13.55
C LEU A 182 5.25 15.93 14.98
N LYS A 183 5.90 15.32 15.96
CA LYS A 183 5.83 15.73 17.37
C LYS A 183 6.22 17.21 17.58
N ASP A 184 7.22 17.70 16.85
CA ASP A 184 7.70 19.09 16.98
C ASP A 184 6.67 20.09 16.42
N VAL A 185 6.01 19.72 15.31
CA VAL A 185 4.91 20.51 14.73
C VAL A 185 3.71 20.54 15.67
N LEU A 186 3.33 19.39 16.22
CA LEU A 186 2.18 19.30 17.11
C LEU A 186 2.40 19.94 18.48
N ALA A 187 3.64 20.04 18.95
CA ALA A 187 3.96 20.74 20.19
C ALA A 187 3.52 22.22 20.15
N ALA A 188 3.54 22.85 18.96
CA ALA A 188 3.09 24.22 18.77
C ALA A 188 1.56 24.42 18.96
N THR A 189 0.77 23.33 18.94
CA THR A 189 -0.70 23.38 19.14
C THR A 189 -1.12 23.28 20.61
N GLY A 190 -0.23 22.84 21.49
CA GLY A 190 -0.55 22.58 22.89
C GLY A 190 -1.52 21.41 23.04
N ILE A 191 -1.04 20.18 22.78
CA ILE A 191 -1.83 18.94 22.91
C ILE A 191 -2.36 18.82 24.34
N LYS A 192 -3.69 18.59 24.47
CA LYS A 192 -4.34 18.39 25.78
C LYS A 192 -4.11 16.96 26.29
N GLN A 193 -4.22 16.76 27.58
CA GLN A 193 -4.13 15.44 28.20
C GLN A 193 -5.24 14.47 27.73
N SER A 194 -6.36 14.99 27.23
CA SER A 194 -7.44 14.19 26.67
C SER A 194 -7.17 13.64 25.27
N ALA A 195 -6.06 14.02 24.62
CA ALA A 195 -5.72 13.53 23.29
C ALA A 195 -5.49 12.01 23.29
N LEU A 196 -6.21 11.31 22.41
CA LEU A 196 -6.17 9.86 22.28
C LEU A 196 -5.55 9.43 20.95
N GLU A 197 -6.06 9.99 19.86
CA GLU A 197 -5.66 9.66 18.49
C GLU A 197 -5.50 10.93 17.66
N VAL A 198 -4.76 10.80 16.56
CA VAL A 198 -4.60 11.87 15.57
C VAL A 198 -4.97 11.30 14.21
N SER A 199 -5.95 11.92 13.55
CA SER A 199 -6.34 11.60 12.18
C SER A 199 -5.64 12.48 11.17
N PHE A 200 -5.40 11.91 10.00
CA PHE A 200 -4.69 12.54 8.89
C PHE A 200 -5.51 12.39 7.62
N ASN A 201 -5.62 13.48 6.87
CA ASN A 201 -6.30 13.52 5.59
C ASN A 201 -5.42 14.16 4.53
N GLY A 202 -5.57 13.69 3.28
CA GLY A 202 -4.91 14.23 2.09
C GLY A 202 -5.88 15.00 1.21
N ALA A 203 -5.39 15.59 0.14
CA ALA A 203 -6.21 16.33 -0.81
C ALA A 203 -6.86 15.44 -1.89
N ASP A 204 -6.54 14.13 -1.95
CA ASP A 204 -7.17 13.20 -2.88
C ASP A 204 -8.59 12.86 -2.42
N SER A 205 -9.52 12.71 -3.37
CA SER A 205 -10.93 12.52 -3.06
C SER A 205 -11.59 11.45 -3.93
N GLY A 206 -12.72 10.94 -3.46
CA GLY A 206 -13.56 10.02 -4.21
C GLY A 206 -14.33 10.71 -5.33
N MET A 207 -14.70 9.93 -6.38
CA MET A 207 -15.53 10.44 -7.48
C MET A 207 -16.96 10.77 -7.06
N LEU A 208 -17.47 10.13 -6.04
CA LEU A 208 -18.81 10.32 -5.51
C LEU A 208 -18.71 10.85 -4.08
N ARG A 209 -19.68 11.69 -3.69
CA ARG A 209 -19.77 12.21 -2.31
C ARG A 209 -19.96 11.09 -1.25
N THR A 210 -20.46 9.94 -1.66
CA THR A 210 -20.64 8.75 -0.81
C THR A 210 -19.39 7.89 -0.71
N THR A 211 -18.34 8.16 -1.50
CA THR A 211 -17.06 7.44 -1.38
C THR A 211 -16.38 7.88 -0.10
N PRO A 212 -16.07 6.96 0.84
CA PRO A 212 -15.39 7.32 2.08
C PRO A 212 -14.02 7.95 1.78
N ASP A 213 -13.79 9.13 2.31
CA ASP A 213 -12.50 9.83 2.19
C ASP A 213 -11.38 9.05 2.84
N PHE A 214 -10.19 9.04 2.22
CA PHE A 214 -9.08 8.19 2.67
C PHE A 214 -8.33 8.82 3.84
N MET A 215 -8.86 8.59 5.01
CA MET A 215 -8.33 9.06 6.28
C MET A 215 -7.77 7.92 7.12
N LYS A 216 -6.62 8.13 7.75
CA LYS A 216 -6.04 7.18 8.72
C LYS A 216 -5.72 7.89 10.02
N SER A 217 -5.80 7.13 11.12
CA SER A 217 -5.49 7.64 12.46
C SER A 217 -4.34 6.85 13.08
N LEU A 218 -3.53 7.55 13.85
CA LEU A 218 -2.47 6.98 14.66
C LEU A 218 -2.76 7.21 16.14
N PRO A 219 -2.43 6.26 17.01
CA PRO A 219 -2.44 6.50 18.45
C PRO A 219 -1.39 7.57 18.80
N LEU A 220 -1.66 8.34 19.84
CA LEU A 220 -0.81 9.47 20.24
C LEU A 220 0.66 9.08 20.44
N GLU A 221 0.93 7.90 20.98
CA GLU A 221 2.29 7.37 21.14
C GLU A 221 3.04 7.31 19.82
N LYS A 222 2.41 6.79 18.74
CA LYS A 222 3.03 6.68 17.41
C LYS A 222 3.18 8.04 16.74
N VAL A 223 2.29 8.96 17.01
CA VAL A 223 2.39 10.35 16.53
C VAL A 223 3.58 11.08 17.14
N LEU A 224 3.86 10.82 18.41
CA LEU A 224 4.96 11.44 19.16
C LEU A 224 6.31 10.71 18.98
N ASP A 225 6.34 9.59 18.25
CA ASP A 225 7.58 8.90 17.87
C ASP A 225 8.50 9.84 17.08
N GLU A 226 9.78 9.87 17.45
CA GLU A 226 10.80 10.73 16.81
C GLU A 226 10.96 10.51 15.32
N ASN A 227 10.56 9.33 14.82
CA ASN A 227 10.72 8.93 13.44
C ASN A 227 9.46 9.18 12.59
N THR A 228 8.34 9.57 13.20
CA THR A 228 7.13 9.97 12.45
C THR A 228 7.30 11.40 11.94
N LEU A 229 7.27 11.55 10.60
CA LEU A 229 7.61 12.81 9.93
C LEU A 229 6.47 13.34 9.05
N ILE A 230 6.44 14.65 8.87
CA ILE A 230 5.83 15.30 7.72
C ILE A 230 6.97 15.54 6.73
N ALA A 231 7.06 14.71 5.70
CA ALA A 231 8.12 14.78 4.69
C ALA A 231 7.72 15.65 3.51
N PHE A 232 8.66 16.39 2.95
CA PHE A 232 8.52 17.24 1.77
C PHE A 232 9.59 16.98 0.70
N GLU A 233 10.59 16.12 0.99
CA GLU A 233 11.59 15.64 0.02
C GLU A 233 11.73 14.12 0.08
N MET A 234 12.12 13.53 -1.04
CA MET A 234 12.41 12.12 -1.22
C MET A 234 13.65 11.94 -2.09
N ASN A 235 14.67 11.25 -1.56
CA ASN A 235 15.95 11.02 -2.22
C ASN A 235 16.67 12.32 -2.65
N GLY A 236 16.59 13.38 -1.83
CA GLY A 236 17.25 14.66 -2.08
C GLY A 236 16.52 15.58 -3.06
N GLU A 237 15.32 15.24 -3.51
CA GLU A 237 14.48 16.02 -4.40
C GLU A 237 13.12 16.33 -3.74
N PRO A 238 12.41 17.40 -4.16
CA PRO A 238 11.02 17.59 -3.76
C PRO A 238 10.20 16.32 -4.01
N LEU A 239 9.20 16.05 -3.18
CA LEU A 239 8.35 14.88 -3.38
C LEU A 239 7.79 14.86 -4.81
N PRO A 240 7.89 13.74 -5.54
CA PRO A 240 7.19 13.60 -6.80
C PRO A 240 5.67 13.68 -6.59
N HIS A 241 4.94 14.23 -7.56
CA HIS A 241 3.48 14.33 -7.53
C HIS A 241 2.82 13.02 -7.06
N TRP A 242 3.12 11.91 -7.75
CA TRP A 242 2.56 10.58 -7.45
C TRP A 242 2.95 10.00 -6.09
N ASN A 243 3.94 10.57 -5.43
CA ASN A 243 4.41 10.14 -4.12
C ASN A 243 4.02 11.10 -2.98
N GLY A 244 3.14 12.09 -3.27
CA GLY A 244 2.47 12.89 -2.26
C GLY A 244 2.92 14.34 -2.13
N PHE A 245 3.42 14.97 -3.24
CA PHE A 245 3.73 16.40 -3.29
C PHE A 245 2.56 17.25 -2.76
N PRO A 246 2.77 18.36 -2.02
CA PRO A 246 4.07 18.87 -1.61
C PRO A 246 4.56 18.31 -0.28
N ALA A 247 3.68 17.69 0.51
CA ALA A 247 4.00 17.08 1.79
C ALA A 247 3.20 15.81 2.05
N ARG A 248 3.80 14.86 2.75
CA ARG A 248 3.16 13.60 3.13
C ARG A 248 3.54 13.16 4.54
N LEU A 249 2.68 12.36 5.14
CA LEU A 249 2.99 11.66 6.38
C LEU A 249 3.90 10.46 6.11
N ILE A 250 4.93 10.28 6.92
CA ILE A 250 5.86 9.15 6.97
C ILE A 250 5.76 8.50 8.34
N VAL A 251 5.46 7.19 8.37
CA VAL A 251 5.30 6.40 9.61
C VAL A 251 6.20 5.17 9.52
N PRO A 252 7.50 5.30 9.76
CA PRO A 252 8.46 4.22 9.58
C PRO A 252 8.14 2.99 10.43
N GLY A 253 8.37 1.80 9.85
CA GLY A 253 8.05 0.52 10.48
C GLY A 253 6.58 0.11 10.38
N TRP A 254 5.69 1.00 9.95
CA TRP A 254 4.28 0.73 9.71
C TRP A 254 3.96 0.65 8.22
N THR A 255 2.92 -0.11 7.87
CA THR A 255 2.47 -0.24 6.47
C THR A 255 2.07 1.11 5.87
N ALA A 256 2.32 1.28 4.57
CA ALA A 256 2.12 2.55 3.86
C ALA A 256 0.66 3.03 3.80
N THR A 257 -0.29 2.25 4.30
CA THR A 257 -1.67 2.71 4.46
C THR A 257 -1.79 3.91 5.39
N TYR A 258 -0.84 4.07 6.33
CA TYR A 258 -0.78 5.22 7.24
C TYR A 258 0.02 6.40 6.70
N TRP A 259 0.72 6.23 5.58
CA TRP A 259 1.59 7.25 5.01
C TRP A 259 0.78 8.16 4.07
N ILE A 260 -0.09 8.99 4.64
CA ILE A 260 -1.01 9.86 3.90
C ILE A 260 -0.23 10.79 2.96
N LYS A 261 -0.60 10.77 1.67
CA LYS A 261 -0.06 11.63 0.61
C LYS A 261 -0.85 12.92 0.50
N HIS A 262 -0.24 13.96 -0.09
CA HIS A 262 -0.90 15.25 -0.30
C HIS A 262 -1.54 15.77 0.99
N LEU A 263 -0.81 15.65 2.11
CA LEU A 263 -1.31 15.94 3.44
C LEU A 263 -1.82 17.38 3.55
N THR A 264 -3.07 17.56 3.95
CA THR A 264 -3.71 18.88 4.10
C THR A 264 -4.35 19.07 5.46
N GLU A 265 -4.61 17.99 6.18
CA GLU A 265 -5.31 18.07 7.46
C GLU A 265 -4.75 17.09 8.48
N ILE A 266 -4.58 17.59 9.70
CA ILE A 266 -4.25 16.83 10.91
C ILE A 266 -5.27 17.20 11.99
N ASN A 267 -5.96 16.21 12.56
CA ASN A 267 -6.99 16.42 13.55
C ASN A 267 -6.68 15.62 14.83
N ILE A 268 -6.36 16.32 15.91
CA ILE A 268 -6.06 15.73 17.23
C ILE A 268 -7.36 15.59 18.01
N GLN A 269 -7.70 14.38 18.38
CA GLN A 269 -9.03 14.05 18.93
C GLN A 269 -8.96 13.30 20.25
N SER A 270 -9.97 13.54 21.10
CA SER A 270 -10.12 12.91 22.42
C SER A 270 -10.87 11.57 22.39
N HIS A 271 -11.23 11.09 21.22
CA HIS A 271 -12.00 9.86 20.99
C HIS A 271 -11.36 9.02 19.86
N PRO A 272 -11.62 7.70 19.79
CA PRO A 272 -11.16 6.87 18.69
C PRO A 272 -11.72 7.32 17.34
N ALA A 273 -10.94 7.14 16.28
CA ALA A 273 -11.37 7.44 14.92
C ALA A 273 -12.50 6.51 14.47
N ASP A 274 -13.56 7.09 13.92
CA ASP A 274 -14.79 6.43 13.51
C ASP A 274 -15.04 6.51 11.99
N ASN A 275 -13.99 6.31 11.20
CA ASN A 275 -14.10 6.30 9.75
C ASN A 275 -13.97 4.89 9.17
N PHE A 276 -14.48 4.71 7.93
CA PHE A 276 -14.44 3.43 7.19
C PHE A 276 -13.05 2.79 7.16
N TRP A 277 -12.00 3.59 6.94
CA TRP A 277 -10.64 3.07 6.76
C TRP A 277 -9.96 2.64 8.05
N MET A 278 -10.55 2.98 9.21
CA MET A 278 -10.11 2.50 10.53
C MET A 278 -10.98 1.36 11.07
N LYS A 279 -12.30 1.42 10.82
CA LYS A 279 -13.25 0.42 11.32
C LYS A 279 -13.37 -0.82 10.43
N THR A 280 -13.49 -0.61 9.11
CA THR A 280 -13.86 -1.67 8.16
C THR A 280 -12.67 -2.17 7.35
N ALA A 281 -11.84 -1.26 6.83
CA ALA A 281 -10.71 -1.62 5.97
C ALA A 281 -9.38 -1.66 6.75
N TYR A 282 -8.39 -2.38 6.18
CA TYR A 282 -7.06 -2.50 6.76
C TYR A 282 -7.02 -3.11 8.15
N ARG A 283 -7.76 -4.19 8.30
CA ARG A 283 -7.81 -4.98 9.54
C ARG A 283 -7.41 -6.43 9.25
N ILE A 284 -6.81 -7.07 10.25
CA ILE A 284 -6.40 -8.50 10.19
C ILE A 284 -6.89 -9.21 11.44
N PRO A 285 -7.12 -10.53 11.36
CA PRO A 285 -7.44 -11.34 12.53
C PRO A 285 -6.31 -11.30 13.58
N LYS A 286 -6.66 -11.17 14.84
CA LYS A 286 -5.70 -11.14 15.97
C LYS A 286 -4.98 -12.48 16.17
N GLU A 287 -5.70 -13.60 16.02
CA GLU A 287 -5.24 -14.96 16.34
C GLU A 287 -5.16 -15.88 15.11
N GLY A 288 -4.95 -15.29 13.93
CA GLY A 288 -4.99 -16.02 12.68
C GLY A 288 -6.41 -16.15 12.10
N PHE A 289 -6.49 -16.43 10.81
CA PHE A 289 -7.74 -16.49 10.09
C PHE A 289 -8.36 -17.89 10.14
N LYS A 290 -9.61 -17.96 10.64
CA LYS A 290 -10.46 -19.15 10.59
C LYS A 290 -11.71 -18.79 9.80
N SER A 291 -11.85 -19.33 8.58
CA SER A 291 -12.93 -18.96 7.64
C SER A 291 -14.33 -19.14 8.24
N GLY A 292 -14.57 -20.20 9.00
CA GLY A 292 -15.86 -20.45 9.65
C GLY A 292 -16.20 -19.49 10.81
N GLN A 293 -15.25 -18.68 11.26
CA GLN A 293 -15.45 -17.67 12.32
C GLN A 293 -15.42 -16.23 11.79
N PHE A 294 -15.14 -16.06 10.49
CA PHE A 294 -15.08 -14.75 9.88
C PHE A 294 -16.50 -14.25 9.56
N ILE A 295 -16.93 -13.20 10.25
CA ILE A 295 -18.23 -12.55 10.01
C ILE A 295 -18.04 -11.26 9.19
N SER A 296 -17.16 -10.38 9.62
CA SER A 296 -16.81 -9.14 8.91
C SER A 296 -15.46 -8.59 9.39
N GLN A 297 -14.94 -7.59 8.68
CA GLN A 297 -13.72 -6.88 9.09
C GLN A 297 -13.92 -6.07 10.39
N GLU A 298 -15.14 -5.65 10.70
CA GLU A 298 -15.46 -4.75 11.82
C GLU A 298 -15.52 -5.43 13.18
N THR A 299 -15.44 -6.76 13.22
CA THR A 299 -15.51 -7.50 14.50
C THR A 299 -14.31 -7.20 15.38
N GLN A 300 -14.50 -7.37 16.71
CA GLN A 300 -13.42 -7.24 17.70
C GLN A 300 -12.36 -8.34 17.60
N LEU A 301 -12.63 -9.40 16.82
CA LEU A 301 -11.65 -10.45 16.50
C LEU A 301 -10.54 -9.93 15.56
N ASN A 302 -10.76 -8.81 14.90
CA ASN A 302 -9.81 -8.16 14.03
C ASN A 302 -9.19 -6.93 14.70
N MET A 303 -7.97 -6.60 14.28
CA MET A 303 -7.25 -5.41 14.71
C MET A 303 -6.77 -4.63 13.47
N PRO A 304 -6.52 -3.32 13.58
CA PRO A 304 -5.87 -2.57 12.51
C PRO A 304 -4.52 -3.20 12.15
N ILE A 305 -4.23 -3.27 10.85
CA ILE A 305 -2.90 -3.65 10.37
C ILE A 305 -1.96 -2.45 10.57
N THR A 306 -0.87 -2.64 11.26
CA THR A 306 0.06 -1.55 11.63
C THR A 306 1.49 -1.85 11.20
N GLU A 307 2.23 -2.61 11.99
CA GLU A 307 3.66 -2.87 11.83
C GLU A 307 3.97 -3.75 10.61
N LEU A 308 5.13 -3.51 10.00
CA LEU A 308 5.67 -4.38 8.98
C LEU A 308 6.07 -5.73 9.58
N VAL A 309 5.95 -6.79 8.80
CA VAL A 309 6.40 -8.13 9.17
C VAL A 309 7.75 -8.41 8.55
N VAL A 310 8.58 -9.26 9.21
CA VAL A 310 9.86 -9.70 8.67
C VAL A 310 9.67 -10.37 7.31
N ASN A 311 10.50 -9.99 6.33
CA ASN A 311 10.43 -10.51 4.98
C ASN A 311 11.77 -10.37 4.27
N SER A 312 11.97 -11.14 3.20
CA SER A 312 13.10 -11.02 2.27
C SER A 312 12.68 -11.34 0.84
N LEU A 313 13.40 -10.75 -0.10
CA LEU A 313 13.22 -10.99 -1.53
C LEU A 313 14.58 -11.16 -2.18
N ILE A 314 14.69 -12.10 -3.13
CA ILE A 314 15.75 -12.21 -4.12
C ILE A 314 15.38 -11.23 -5.24
N THR A 315 16.32 -10.38 -5.67
CA THR A 315 16.01 -9.24 -6.53
C THR A 315 16.65 -9.29 -7.92
N ASN A 316 17.57 -10.21 -8.16
CA ASN A 316 18.31 -10.30 -9.42
C ASN A 316 18.18 -11.64 -10.16
N LEU A 317 17.36 -12.55 -9.68
CA LEU A 317 17.05 -13.80 -10.37
C LEU A 317 15.61 -13.82 -10.85
N VAL A 318 15.38 -14.49 -11.97
CA VAL A 318 14.06 -14.76 -12.54
C VAL A 318 13.82 -16.26 -12.57
N ASP A 319 12.59 -16.68 -12.23
CA ASP A 319 12.21 -18.09 -12.25
C ASP A 319 12.37 -18.68 -13.66
N GLY A 320 12.96 -19.88 -13.75
CA GLY A 320 13.27 -20.54 -15.01
C GLY A 320 14.54 -20.04 -15.73
N GLN A 321 15.29 -19.09 -15.14
CA GLN A 321 16.51 -18.54 -15.77
C GLN A 321 17.62 -19.60 -15.86
N THR A 322 18.36 -19.57 -16.99
CA THR A 322 19.47 -20.51 -17.24
C THR A 322 20.81 -19.81 -17.05
N PHE A 323 21.75 -20.49 -16.40
CA PHE A 323 23.13 -20.05 -16.18
C PHE A 323 24.13 -21.17 -16.54
N SER A 324 25.38 -20.77 -16.78
CA SER A 324 26.48 -21.72 -16.95
C SER A 324 26.94 -22.26 -15.59
N SER A 325 27.09 -23.59 -15.48
CA SER A 325 27.55 -24.26 -14.25
C SER A 325 29.01 -24.05 -13.91
N ASN A 326 29.81 -23.52 -14.84
CA ASN A 326 31.24 -23.27 -14.64
C ASN A 326 31.55 -21.86 -14.09
N LYS A 327 30.57 -21.05 -13.83
CA LYS A 327 30.72 -19.69 -13.30
C LYS A 327 29.96 -19.51 -12.00
N ALA A 328 30.56 -18.76 -11.09
CA ALA A 328 29.86 -18.32 -9.89
C ALA A 328 28.72 -17.35 -10.25
N ILE A 329 27.61 -17.46 -9.53
CA ILE A 329 26.41 -16.63 -9.73
C ILE A 329 26.22 -15.77 -8.48
N GLU A 330 26.30 -14.46 -8.64
CA GLU A 330 25.96 -13.54 -7.54
C GLU A 330 24.44 -13.48 -7.39
N ILE A 331 23.96 -13.74 -6.18
CA ILE A 331 22.54 -13.64 -5.80
C ILE A 331 22.41 -12.47 -4.84
N ASN A 332 21.54 -11.52 -5.21
CA ASN A 332 21.29 -10.31 -4.45
C ASN A 332 19.85 -10.28 -3.94
N GLY A 333 19.67 -9.62 -2.81
CA GLY A 333 18.33 -9.41 -2.29
C GLY A 333 18.24 -8.33 -1.22
N VAL A 334 17.01 -8.14 -0.76
CA VAL A 334 16.67 -7.19 0.31
C VAL A 334 15.91 -7.92 1.40
N ALA A 335 16.05 -7.47 2.65
CA ALA A 335 15.30 -7.96 3.80
C ALA A 335 14.89 -6.78 4.67
N TRP A 336 13.75 -6.89 5.34
CA TRP A 336 13.20 -5.85 6.20
C TRP A 336 12.32 -6.41 7.30
N ASP A 337 12.05 -5.56 8.29
CA ASP A 337 11.10 -5.77 9.36
C ASP A 337 10.45 -4.45 9.81
N LYS A 338 9.83 -4.41 10.95
CA LYS A 338 9.18 -3.22 11.52
C LYS A 338 10.16 -2.16 12.09
N GLY A 339 11.46 -2.44 12.08
CA GLY A 339 12.50 -1.55 12.62
C GLY A 339 13.26 -2.14 13.83
N ASP A 340 13.09 -3.42 14.16
CA ASP A 340 13.97 -4.13 15.11
C ASP A 340 15.36 -4.32 14.48
N GLY A 341 15.39 -4.45 13.14
CA GLY A 341 16.57 -4.69 12.32
C GLY A 341 16.73 -6.16 11.95
N ILE A 342 17.42 -6.40 10.84
CA ILE A 342 17.69 -7.74 10.34
C ILE A 342 18.98 -8.29 10.96
N GLN A 343 18.86 -9.41 11.68
CA GLN A 343 19.98 -10.12 12.31
C GLN A 343 20.76 -10.90 11.27
N ARG A 344 20.07 -11.69 10.42
CA ARG A 344 20.66 -12.51 9.36
C ARG A 344 19.67 -12.77 8.24
N VAL A 345 20.23 -13.09 7.10
CA VAL A 345 19.50 -13.71 5.99
C VAL A 345 20.22 -15.00 5.63
N GLU A 346 19.48 -16.07 5.54
CA GLU A 346 19.95 -17.39 5.15
C GLU A 346 19.40 -17.70 3.75
N ILE A 347 20.20 -18.39 2.94
CA ILE A 347 19.82 -18.85 1.61
C ILE A 347 19.85 -20.37 1.56
N SER A 348 18.90 -20.96 0.87
CA SER A 348 18.93 -22.37 0.47
C SER A 348 18.99 -22.43 -1.06
N ILE A 349 19.74 -23.39 -1.59
CA ILE A 349 19.86 -23.65 -3.03
C ILE A 349 19.25 -25.01 -3.43
N ASP A 350 18.70 -25.74 -2.48
CA ASP A 350 18.18 -27.11 -2.59
C ASP A 350 16.70 -27.25 -2.18
N GLY A 351 15.96 -26.12 -2.20
CA GLY A 351 14.54 -26.08 -1.86
C GLY A 351 14.25 -26.17 -0.36
N GLY A 352 15.14 -25.62 0.47
CA GLY A 352 14.96 -25.50 1.92
C GLY A 352 15.52 -26.66 2.73
N LYS A 353 16.26 -27.59 2.15
CA LYS A 353 16.86 -28.72 2.87
C LYS A 353 18.08 -28.29 3.68
N THR A 354 18.94 -27.45 3.08
CA THR A 354 20.10 -26.86 3.75
C THR A 354 20.07 -25.34 3.63
N TRP A 355 20.70 -24.65 4.60
CA TRP A 355 20.70 -23.20 4.69
C TRP A 355 22.12 -22.69 4.98
N GLU A 356 22.53 -21.65 4.25
CA GLU A 356 23.79 -20.97 4.41
C GLU A 356 23.58 -19.48 4.71
N LEU A 357 24.51 -18.86 5.44
CA LEU A 357 24.45 -17.44 5.73
C LEU A 357 24.82 -16.61 4.51
N THR A 358 24.06 -15.55 4.26
CA THR A 358 24.39 -14.52 3.28
C THR A 358 25.25 -13.42 3.91
N THR A 359 25.83 -12.55 3.08
CA THR A 359 26.56 -11.36 3.54
C THR A 359 25.62 -10.16 3.56
N LEU A 360 25.30 -9.65 4.76
CA LEU A 360 24.54 -8.41 4.91
C LEU A 360 25.39 -7.21 4.49
N GLN A 361 24.81 -6.31 3.69
CA GLN A 361 25.47 -5.09 3.21
C GLN A 361 25.33 -3.95 4.26
N LYS A 362 25.76 -2.73 3.90
CA LYS A 362 25.70 -1.54 4.78
C LYS A 362 24.29 -1.31 5.31
N ASN A 363 24.19 -0.96 6.60
CA ASN A 363 22.94 -0.55 7.24
C ASN A 363 22.74 0.96 7.07
N TYR A 364 21.65 1.35 6.45
CA TYR A 364 21.29 2.77 6.24
C TYR A 364 20.27 3.29 7.26
N GLY A 365 19.87 2.47 8.23
CA GLY A 365 18.94 2.81 9.28
C GLY A 365 17.98 1.65 9.60
N ARG A 366 17.44 1.67 10.82
CA ARG A 366 16.58 0.58 11.32
C ARG A 366 15.31 0.34 10.53
N PHE A 367 14.80 1.35 9.82
CA PHE A 367 13.58 1.29 9.02
C PHE A 367 13.83 1.12 7.52
N SER A 368 15.11 1.15 7.09
CA SER A 368 15.51 0.84 5.73
C SER A 368 15.58 -0.66 5.54
N TRP A 369 15.31 -1.13 4.34
CA TRP A 369 15.67 -2.51 4.04
C TRP A 369 17.17 -2.74 4.20
N ARG A 370 17.54 -4.01 4.45
CA ARG A 370 18.92 -4.49 4.50
C ARG A 370 19.22 -5.24 3.22
N GLN A 371 20.10 -4.75 2.38
CA GLN A 371 20.60 -5.51 1.24
C GLN A 371 21.49 -6.67 1.72
N TRP A 372 21.46 -7.77 1.00
CA TRP A 372 22.28 -8.94 1.23
C TRP A 372 22.78 -9.55 -0.08
N ARG A 373 23.87 -10.29 -0.01
CA ARG A 373 24.52 -10.97 -1.15
C ARG A 373 24.94 -12.37 -0.79
N TYR A 374 24.87 -13.25 -1.79
CA TYR A 374 25.40 -14.59 -1.73
C TYR A 374 26.08 -14.95 -3.06
N ASN A 375 27.23 -15.63 -3.02
CA ASN A 375 27.95 -16.06 -4.21
C ASN A 375 27.79 -17.57 -4.37
N LEU A 376 26.83 -17.99 -5.16
CA LEU A 376 26.58 -19.40 -5.49
C LEU A 376 27.70 -19.91 -6.36
N LYS A 377 28.42 -20.93 -5.87
CA LYS A 377 29.38 -21.72 -6.66
C LYS A 377 28.71 -23.03 -7.03
N PRO A 378 28.30 -23.22 -8.30
CA PRO A 378 27.64 -24.44 -8.70
C PRO A 378 28.55 -25.67 -8.52
N THR A 379 27.97 -26.77 -8.05
CA THR A 379 28.68 -28.05 -7.86
C THR A 379 28.25 -29.12 -8.86
N HIS A 380 27.13 -28.91 -9.54
CA HIS A 380 26.55 -29.80 -10.54
C HIS A 380 25.69 -29.03 -11.54
N THR A 381 25.38 -29.64 -12.66
CA THR A 381 24.33 -29.16 -13.59
C THR A 381 22.94 -29.58 -13.12
N GLY A 382 21.89 -28.95 -13.63
CA GLY A 382 20.50 -29.27 -13.30
C GLY A 382 19.74 -28.12 -12.61
N GLU A 383 18.61 -28.44 -12.03
CA GLU A 383 17.74 -27.46 -11.34
C GLU A 383 18.27 -27.14 -9.94
N TYR A 384 18.34 -25.83 -9.64
CA TYR A 384 18.57 -25.28 -8.29
C TYR A 384 17.30 -24.54 -7.85
N ARG A 385 16.77 -24.90 -6.68
CA ARG A 385 15.61 -24.24 -6.07
C ARG A 385 16.07 -23.31 -4.95
N ILE A 386 16.12 -22.02 -5.27
CA ILE A 386 16.71 -20.99 -4.43
C ILE A 386 15.63 -20.36 -3.56
N MET A 387 15.88 -20.28 -2.25
CA MET A 387 15.01 -19.67 -1.26
C MET A 387 15.82 -18.76 -0.34
N ALA A 388 15.24 -17.64 0.12
CA ALA A 388 15.88 -16.76 1.10
C ALA A 388 14.98 -16.58 2.32
N ARG A 389 15.59 -16.55 3.52
CA ARG A 389 14.90 -16.46 4.80
C ARG A 389 15.55 -15.40 5.69
N ALA A 390 14.81 -14.36 6.06
CA ALA A 390 15.26 -13.35 7.02
C ALA A 390 14.87 -13.70 8.45
N THR A 391 15.73 -13.33 9.40
CA THR A 391 15.47 -13.33 10.84
C THR A 391 15.76 -11.94 11.37
N SER A 392 14.82 -11.34 12.12
CA SER A 392 14.99 -10.06 12.79
C SER A 392 15.88 -10.17 14.05
N ILE A 393 16.36 -9.05 14.57
CA ILE A 393 17.12 -9.01 15.83
C ILE A 393 16.24 -9.47 17.01
N SER A 394 14.91 -9.26 16.95
CA SER A 394 13.97 -9.79 17.93
C SER A 394 13.73 -11.32 17.84
N GLY A 395 14.41 -12.01 16.92
CA GLY A 395 14.34 -13.47 16.76
C GLY A 395 13.17 -13.97 15.90
N ILE A 396 12.34 -13.07 15.36
CA ILE A 396 11.24 -13.45 14.46
C ILE A 396 11.82 -13.85 13.12
N THR A 397 11.49 -15.05 12.67
CA THR A 397 11.91 -15.59 11.37
C THR A 397 10.74 -15.60 10.40
N GLN A 398 11.05 -15.33 9.14
CA GLN A 398 10.10 -15.38 8.03
C GLN A 398 9.51 -16.79 7.89
N PRO A 399 8.16 -16.94 7.81
CA PRO A 399 7.52 -18.23 7.73
C PRO A 399 7.65 -18.86 6.34
N LEU A 400 7.52 -20.19 6.29
CA LEU A 400 7.49 -20.93 5.01
C LEU A 400 6.19 -20.64 4.24
N GLU A 401 5.06 -20.59 4.94
CA GLU A 401 3.73 -20.36 4.39
C GLU A 401 3.17 -19.01 4.83
N PRO A 402 2.36 -18.34 4.00
CA PRO A 402 1.76 -17.07 4.38
C PRO A 402 0.67 -17.26 5.43
N VAL A 403 0.55 -16.32 6.36
CA VAL A 403 -0.59 -16.27 7.29
C VAL A 403 -1.83 -15.83 6.51
N ALA A 404 -2.75 -16.76 6.28
CA ALA A 404 -3.98 -16.48 5.57
C ALA A 404 -4.80 -15.38 6.27
N ASN A 405 -5.37 -14.47 5.47
CA ASN A 405 -6.33 -13.47 5.94
C ASN A 405 -7.22 -12.99 4.80
N PRO A 406 -8.45 -12.48 5.08
CA PRO A 406 -9.45 -12.18 4.06
C PRO A 406 -9.05 -11.12 3.05
N SER A 407 -8.08 -10.28 3.40
CA SER A 407 -7.66 -9.13 2.56
C SER A 407 -6.30 -9.36 1.88
N GLY A 408 -5.65 -10.49 2.11
CA GLY A 408 -4.34 -10.81 1.55
C GLY A 408 -3.27 -9.78 1.93
N TYR A 409 -3.23 -9.41 3.21
CA TYR A 409 -2.20 -8.54 3.77
C TYR A 409 -1.05 -9.34 4.33
N HIS A 410 0.11 -8.68 4.51
CA HIS A 410 1.30 -9.22 5.17
C HIS A 410 1.80 -10.55 4.57
N HIS A 411 1.73 -10.70 3.25
CA HIS A 411 2.32 -11.89 2.62
C HIS A 411 3.84 -11.87 2.79
N ASN A 412 4.34 -12.71 3.69
CA ASN A 412 5.76 -12.81 4.02
C ASN A 412 6.31 -14.25 3.93
N ALA A 413 5.60 -15.15 3.24
CA ALA A 413 6.13 -16.48 2.94
C ALA A 413 7.43 -16.41 2.13
N LEU A 414 8.26 -17.43 2.28
CA LEU A 414 9.51 -17.54 1.55
C LEU A 414 9.27 -17.45 0.04
N GLN A 415 10.13 -16.73 -0.65
CA GLN A 415 10.20 -16.76 -2.11
C GLN A 415 10.99 -17.98 -2.55
N THR A 416 10.48 -18.69 -3.53
CA THR A 416 11.21 -19.77 -4.21
C THR A 416 11.45 -19.36 -5.66
N ILE A 417 12.67 -19.48 -6.14
CA ILE A 417 13.07 -19.26 -7.54
C ILE A 417 13.81 -20.50 -8.01
N SER A 418 13.34 -21.12 -9.10
CA SER A 418 14.06 -22.21 -9.77
C SER A 418 14.93 -21.65 -10.88
N ILE A 419 16.20 -22.05 -10.91
CA ILE A 419 17.13 -21.76 -12.02
C ILE A 419 17.69 -23.06 -12.58
N GLN A 420 18.07 -23.04 -13.87
CA GLN A 420 18.67 -24.19 -14.56
C GLN A 420 20.16 -23.94 -14.80
N LEU A 421 21.03 -24.85 -14.37
CA LEU A 421 22.45 -24.82 -14.65
C LEU A 421 22.84 -25.81 -15.74
N ILE A 422 23.53 -25.34 -16.78
CA ILE A 422 23.98 -26.10 -17.94
C ILE A 422 25.51 -26.05 -18.10
#